data_70878419e4522c8ccfbfa322e6a50ee9
#
_entry.id   70878419e4522c8ccfbfa322e6a50ee9
#
_cell.length_a   1.000
_cell.length_b   1.000
_cell.length_c   1.000
_cell.angle_alpha   90.00
_cell.angle_beta   90.00
_cell.angle_gamma   90.00
#
_symmetry.space_group_name_H-M   'P 1'
#
loop_
_entity.id
_entity.type
_entity.pdbx_description
1 polymer ?
#
loop_
_entity_poly.entity_id
_entity_poly.type
_entity_poly.pdbx_seq_one_letter_code
_entity_poly.pdbx_strand_id
1 'polypeptide(L)'
;MLKSLEELVQIIRERKKASPDESYTHKLLNDKKMCSDKVNEEIKELLEAIQKNDHQVHEAADVLYHLPVLLEGSGIKIEDVMTELKKRQNGIRQK
;
A
#
# COMPACT_ATOMS: atom_id res chain seq x y z
N MET A 1 1.96 11.02 -13.63
CA MET A 1 0.72 10.94 -12.81
C MET A 1 0.91 10.09 -11.56
N LEU A 2 1.47 8.91 -11.66
CA LEU A 2 1.66 8.03 -10.50
C LEU A 2 3.01 8.23 -9.80
N LYS A 3 3.64 9.37 -10.01
CA LYS A 3 4.92 9.70 -9.41
C LYS A 3 4.87 9.73 -7.88
N SER A 4 3.76 10.21 -7.33
CA SER A 4 3.58 10.25 -5.87
C SER A 4 3.64 8.85 -5.25
N LEU A 5 3.14 7.84 -5.96
CA LEU A 5 3.20 6.46 -5.49
C LEU A 5 4.63 5.94 -5.51
N GLU A 6 5.40 6.26 -6.56
CA GLU A 6 6.82 5.90 -6.64
C GLU A 6 7.61 6.56 -5.51
N GLU A 7 7.35 7.84 -5.25
CA GLU A 7 7.99 8.56 -4.15
C GLU A 7 7.65 7.94 -2.80
N LEU A 8 6.39 7.53 -2.61
CA LEU A 8 5.95 6.87 -1.38
C LEU A 8 6.73 5.57 -1.15
N VAL A 9 6.92 4.77 -2.18
CA VAL A 9 7.69 3.52 -2.07
C VAL A 9 9.12 3.81 -1.60
N GLN A 10 9.74 4.86 -2.13
CA GLN A 10 11.09 5.25 -1.71
C GLN A 10 11.12 5.68 -0.25
N ILE A 11 10.14 6.48 0.18
CA ILE A 11 10.03 6.91 1.58
C ILE A 11 9.86 5.69 2.49
N ILE A 12 9.01 4.74 2.12
CA ILE A 12 8.81 3.52 2.90
C ILE A 12 10.14 2.78 3.09
N ARG A 13 10.92 2.65 2.02
CA ARG A 13 12.22 1.98 2.07
C ARG A 13 13.21 2.71 2.97
N GLU A 14 13.18 4.04 2.96
CA GLU A 14 14.01 4.85 3.84
C GLU A 14 13.64 4.64 5.32
N ARG A 15 12.35 4.46 5.61
CA ARG A 15 11.87 4.28 6.99
C ARG A 15 12.29 2.95 7.61
N LYS A 16 12.79 2.00 6.84
CA LYS A 16 13.37 0.78 7.39
C LYS A 16 14.53 1.07 8.32
N LYS A 17 15.21 2.20 8.11
CA LYS A 17 16.38 2.61 8.91
C LYS A 17 16.01 3.50 10.10
N ALA A 18 14.75 3.93 10.20
CA ALA A 18 14.31 4.79 11.30
C ALA A 18 14.10 3.96 12.57
N SER A 19 14.03 4.62 13.72
CA SER A 19 13.68 3.95 14.96
C SER A 19 12.15 3.79 15.07
N PRO A 20 11.64 2.77 15.78
CA PRO A 20 10.20 2.60 15.98
C PRO A 20 9.54 3.80 16.66
N ASP A 21 10.27 4.52 17.48
CA ASP A 21 9.75 5.68 18.19
C ASP A 21 9.56 6.90 17.29
N GLU A 22 10.24 6.90 16.14
CA GLU A 22 10.25 8.03 15.22
C GLU A 22 9.33 7.86 14.03
N SER A 23 8.87 6.64 13.76
CA SER A 23 8.14 6.37 12.53
C SER A 23 7.08 5.29 12.69
N TYR A 24 5.84 5.68 12.41
CA TYR A 24 4.71 4.75 12.31
C TYR A 24 4.97 3.71 11.21
N THR A 25 5.52 4.15 10.07
CA THR A 25 5.88 3.26 8.96
C THR A 25 6.88 2.20 9.40
N HIS A 26 7.87 2.58 10.20
CA HIS A 26 8.86 1.62 10.71
C HIS A 26 8.17 0.55 11.60
N LYS A 27 7.24 0.98 12.44
CA LYS A 27 6.48 0.04 13.28
C LYS A 27 5.73 -0.97 12.44
N LEU A 28 5.05 -0.52 11.40
CA LEU A 28 4.30 -1.38 10.48
C LEU A 28 5.22 -2.34 9.73
N LEU A 29 6.39 -1.88 9.30
CA LEU A 29 7.36 -2.72 8.59
C LEU A 29 7.86 -3.88 9.45
N ASN A 30 7.88 -3.70 10.77
CA ASN A 30 8.39 -4.70 11.71
C ASN A 30 7.29 -5.48 12.43
N ASP A 31 6.03 -5.24 12.11
CA ASP A 31 4.90 -5.96 12.71
C ASP A 31 3.90 -6.33 11.61
N LYS A 32 4.17 -7.46 10.97
CA LYS A 32 3.38 -7.94 9.84
C LYS A 32 1.91 -8.12 10.20
N LYS A 33 1.63 -8.66 11.38
CA LYS A 33 0.24 -8.87 11.80
C LYS A 33 -0.49 -7.56 11.97
N MET A 34 0.11 -6.59 12.64
CA MET A 34 -0.48 -5.26 12.81
C MET A 34 -0.73 -4.60 11.45
N CYS A 35 0.24 -4.70 10.55
CA CYS A 35 0.12 -4.12 9.21
C CYS A 35 -0.99 -4.79 8.41
N SER A 36 -1.09 -6.13 8.47
CA SER A 36 -2.16 -6.88 7.80
C SER A 36 -3.54 -6.49 8.33
N ASP A 37 -3.66 -6.35 9.65
CA ASP A 37 -4.92 -5.94 10.27
C ASP A 37 -5.31 -4.53 9.81
N LYS A 38 -4.33 -3.64 9.70
CA LYS A 38 -4.56 -2.28 9.19
C LYS A 38 -5.00 -2.29 7.74
N VAL A 39 -4.37 -3.09 6.89
CA VAL A 39 -4.78 -3.20 5.48
C VAL A 39 -6.22 -3.69 5.37
N ASN A 40 -6.60 -4.70 6.13
CA ASN A 40 -7.97 -5.20 6.17
C ASN A 40 -8.95 -4.11 6.58
N GLU A 41 -8.62 -3.37 7.64
CA GLU A 41 -9.44 -2.27 8.15
C GLU A 41 -9.61 -1.17 7.10
N GLU A 42 -8.52 -0.76 6.45
CA GLU A 42 -8.56 0.32 5.47
C GLU A 42 -9.32 -0.07 4.20
N ILE A 43 -9.20 -1.32 3.75
CA ILE A 43 -9.98 -1.82 2.61
C ILE A 43 -11.47 -1.78 2.94
N LYS A 44 -11.84 -2.23 4.13
CA LYS A 44 -13.22 -2.23 4.58
C LYS A 44 -13.79 -0.80 4.61
N GLU A 45 -13.02 0.13 5.16
CA GLU A 45 -13.41 1.54 5.21
C GLU A 45 -13.56 2.14 3.81
N LEU A 46 -12.68 1.77 2.88
CA LEU A 46 -12.80 2.22 1.49
C LEU A 46 -14.08 1.71 0.84
N LEU A 47 -14.39 0.44 1.02
CA LEU A 47 -15.62 -0.13 0.46
C LEU A 47 -16.87 0.55 1.02
N GLU A 48 -16.89 0.85 2.32
CA GLU A 48 -17.97 1.60 2.95
C GLU A 48 -18.07 3.03 2.41
N ALA A 49 -16.92 3.68 2.25
CA ALA A 49 -16.85 5.05 1.70
C ALA A 49 -17.41 5.12 0.27
N ILE A 50 -17.07 4.13 -0.56
CA ILE A 50 -17.59 4.05 -1.92
C ILE A 50 -19.11 3.84 -1.91
N GLN A 51 -19.60 2.97 -1.05
CA GLN A 51 -21.04 2.70 -0.93
C GLN A 51 -21.81 3.94 -0.50
N LYS A 52 -21.25 4.71 0.43
CA LYS A 52 -21.86 5.95 0.94
C LYS A 52 -21.57 7.18 0.08
N ASN A 53 -20.68 7.04 -0.89
CA ASN A 53 -20.21 8.13 -1.76
C ASN A 53 -19.63 9.30 -0.96
N ASP A 54 -18.80 8.97 0.04
CA ASP A 54 -18.24 9.96 0.96
C ASP A 54 -16.83 9.55 1.38
N HIS A 55 -15.89 10.52 1.43
CA HIS A 55 -14.50 10.31 1.85
C HIS A 55 -13.73 9.27 1.06
N GLN A 56 -14.12 8.99 -0.17
CA GLN A 56 -13.57 7.91 -0.99
C GLN A 56 -12.09 8.11 -1.29
N VAL A 57 -11.69 9.34 -1.61
CA VAL A 57 -10.30 9.65 -1.96
C VAL A 57 -9.41 9.47 -0.73
N HIS A 58 -9.86 9.92 0.43
CA HIS A 58 -9.14 9.77 1.69
C HIS A 58 -8.92 8.29 2.01
N GLU A 59 -9.96 7.48 1.93
CA GLU A 59 -9.87 6.06 2.26
C GLU A 59 -9.04 5.29 1.23
N ALA A 60 -9.11 5.67 -0.05
CA ALA A 60 -8.28 5.07 -1.09
C ALA A 60 -6.80 5.37 -0.83
N ALA A 61 -6.48 6.60 -0.39
CA ALA A 61 -5.11 6.98 -0.06
C ALA A 61 -4.59 6.15 1.12
N ASP A 62 -5.42 5.90 2.13
CA ASP A 62 -5.04 5.05 3.26
C ASP A 62 -4.69 3.63 2.82
N VAL A 63 -5.47 3.06 1.90
CA VAL A 63 -5.18 1.72 1.36
C VAL A 63 -3.86 1.73 0.59
N LEU A 64 -3.65 2.73 -0.28
CA LEU A 64 -2.44 2.83 -1.09
C LEU A 64 -1.20 3.18 -0.27
N TYR A 65 -1.36 3.64 0.96
CA TYR A 65 -0.26 3.80 1.89
C TYR A 65 0.07 2.48 2.60
N HIS A 66 -0.94 1.86 3.22
CA HIS A 66 -0.72 0.66 4.05
C HIS A 66 -0.34 -0.57 3.23
N LEU A 67 -0.90 -0.73 2.03
CA LEU A 67 -0.64 -1.89 1.20
C LEU A 67 0.82 -1.99 0.76
N PRO A 68 1.45 -0.95 0.21
CA PRO A 68 2.88 -0.98 -0.09
C PRO A 68 3.76 -1.24 1.12
N VAL A 69 3.39 -0.73 2.30
CA VAL A 69 4.12 -1.00 3.54
C VAL A 69 4.08 -2.48 3.87
N LEU A 70 2.91 -3.11 3.73
CA LEU A 70 2.75 -4.54 3.97
C LEU A 70 3.62 -5.35 3.00
N LEU A 71 3.64 -4.99 1.73
CA LEU A 71 4.47 -5.67 0.73
C LEU A 71 5.94 -5.57 1.08
N GLU A 72 6.43 -4.37 1.38
CA GLU A 72 7.84 -4.17 1.76
C GLU A 72 8.19 -4.94 3.04
N GLY A 73 7.34 -4.87 4.06
CA GLY A 73 7.56 -5.59 5.31
C GLY A 73 7.50 -7.10 5.17
N SER A 74 6.87 -7.58 4.10
CA SER A 74 6.76 -9.01 3.79
C SER A 74 7.85 -9.50 2.84
N GLY A 75 8.78 -8.63 2.44
CA GLY A 75 9.85 -8.98 1.50
C GLY A 75 9.39 -9.09 0.05
N ILE A 76 8.22 -8.55 -0.27
CA ILE A 76 7.68 -8.54 -1.63
C ILE A 76 8.07 -7.22 -2.28
N LYS A 77 8.83 -7.28 -3.37
CA LYS A 77 9.24 -6.07 -4.08
C LYS A 77 8.12 -5.56 -4.95
N ILE A 78 7.81 -4.27 -4.84
CA ILE A 78 6.78 -3.64 -5.67
C ILE A 78 7.13 -3.77 -7.15
N GLU A 79 8.41 -3.78 -7.49
CA GLU A 79 8.87 -3.97 -8.87
C GLU A 79 8.41 -5.29 -9.45
N ASP A 80 8.41 -6.35 -8.65
CA ASP A 80 7.95 -7.67 -9.09
C ASP A 80 6.43 -7.67 -9.33
N VAL A 81 5.69 -6.95 -8.49
CA VAL A 81 4.25 -6.78 -8.68
C VAL A 81 3.97 -6.03 -9.97
N MET A 82 4.73 -4.96 -10.24
CA MET A 82 4.59 -4.19 -11.49
C MET A 82 4.90 -5.04 -12.71
N THR A 83 5.92 -5.89 -12.63
CA THR A 83 6.27 -6.81 -13.72
C THR A 83 5.12 -7.77 -14.00
N GLU A 84 4.50 -8.31 -12.95
CA GLU A 84 3.36 -9.21 -13.11
C GLU A 84 2.16 -8.48 -13.74
N LEU A 85 1.89 -7.25 -13.32
CA LEU A 85 0.83 -6.43 -13.91
C LEU A 85 1.08 -6.20 -15.40
N LYS A 86 2.34 -5.94 -15.78
CA LYS A 86 2.67 -5.74 -17.19
C LYS A 86 2.39 -6.99 -18.00
N LYS A 87 2.70 -8.16 -17.48
CA LYS A 87 2.41 -9.43 -18.15
C LYS A 87 0.92 -9.62 -18.40
N ARG A 88 0.08 -9.12 -17.50
CA ARG A 88 -1.37 -9.26 -17.58
C ARG A 88 -2.04 -8.22 -18.48
N GLN A 89 -1.30 -7.22 -18.96
CA GLN A 89 -1.89 -6.12 -19.73
C GLN A 89 -2.63 -6.59 -20.98
N ASN A 90 -2.07 -7.56 -21.72
CA ASN A 90 -2.73 -8.05 -22.93
C ASN A 90 -4.08 -8.69 -22.63
N GLY A 91 -4.15 -9.52 -21.58
CA GLY A 91 -5.41 -10.13 -21.16
C GLY A 91 -6.44 -9.11 -20.73
N ILE A 92 -6.00 -8.08 -20.02
CA ILE A 92 -6.87 -6.99 -19.55
C ILE A 92 -7.40 -6.18 -20.75
N ARG A 93 -6.54 -5.89 -21.73
CA ARG A 93 -6.94 -5.15 -22.93
C ARG A 93 -7.95 -5.90 -23.80
N GLN A 94 -7.94 -7.21 -23.76
CA GLN A 94 -8.83 -8.04 -24.54
C GLN A 94 -10.20 -8.23 -23.90
N LYS A 95 -10.33 -7.84 -22.64
CA LYS A 95 -11.61 -7.90 -21.93
C LYS A 95 -12.40 -6.62 -22.20
#